data_e50f2b0c892c4ba151d7ada966ab0d7c
#
_entry.id   e50f2b0c892c4ba151d7ada966ab0d7c
#
_cell.length_a   1.000
_cell.length_b   1.000
_cell.length_c   1.000
_cell.angle_alpha   90.00
_cell.angle_beta   90.00
_cell.angle_gamma   90.00
#
_symmetry.space_group_name_H-M   'P 1'
#
loop_
_entity.id
_entity.type
_entity.pdbx_description
1 polymer ?
#
loop_
_entity_poly.entity_id
_entity_poly.type
_entity_poly.pdbx_seq_one_letter_code
_entity_poly.pdbx_strand_id
1 'polypeptide(L)'
;MRKQTIFPALFFILLGVYLLLDELGIGIPGWDVIWPVFPLAGGVAFLGNYIFGQRRDPGQVFLGTAATLVGLAFFFITLGPLEYRDLGNWWPVFVLIGGVAFLAQWIATRFRDWGALFLALVALVVGSAGLAVTLQLLGPQTRALLPKLWPVLLILGGIMELLRALIGKRS
;
A
#
# COMPACT_ATOMS: atom_id res chain seq x y z
N MET A 1 2.90 11.24 35.43
CA MET A 1 2.02 11.46 34.26
C MET A 1 2.15 10.28 33.32
N ARG A 2 1.07 9.54 33.03
CA ARG A 2 1.12 8.34 32.18
C ARG A 2 1.43 8.76 30.74
N LYS A 3 2.54 8.23 30.18
CA LYS A 3 2.97 8.49 28.79
C LYS A 3 1.85 8.27 27.74
N GLN A 4 0.85 7.44 28.08
CA GLN A 4 -0.32 7.13 27.25
C GLN A 4 -1.30 8.30 27.02
N THR A 5 -1.28 9.35 27.86
CA THR A 5 -2.20 10.50 27.76
C THR A 5 -1.60 11.67 26.97
N ILE A 6 -0.27 11.65 26.78
CA ILE A 6 0.43 12.77 26.09
C ILE A 6 0.13 12.77 24.60
N PHE A 7 0.08 11.59 23.94
CA PHE A 7 -0.18 11.49 22.50
C PHE A 7 -1.58 12.01 22.11
N PRO A 8 -2.68 11.60 22.77
CA PRO A 8 -4.00 12.16 22.48
C PRO A 8 -4.07 13.66 22.74
N ALA A 9 -3.47 14.13 23.84
CA ALA A 9 -3.48 15.56 24.16
C ALA A 9 -2.72 16.37 23.10
N LEU A 10 -1.55 15.91 22.67
CA LEU A 10 -0.77 16.56 21.63
C LEU A 10 -1.53 16.58 20.30
N PHE A 11 -2.19 15.47 19.94
CA PHE A 11 -3.02 15.39 18.74
C PHE A 11 -4.15 16.43 18.76
N PHE A 12 -4.91 16.54 19.86
CA PHE A 12 -5.98 17.53 19.94
C PHE A 12 -5.46 18.97 19.94
N ILE A 13 -4.31 19.24 20.55
CA ILE A 13 -3.67 20.57 20.51
C ILE A 13 -3.28 20.92 19.07
N LEU A 14 -2.60 20.03 18.38
CA LEU A 14 -2.18 20.25 16.99
C LEU A 14 -3.35 20.42 16.05
N LEU A 15 -4.40 19.59 16.22
CA LEU A 15 -5.64 19.71 15.47
C LEU A 15 -6.35 21.04 15.74
N GLY A 16 -6.43 21.45 17.01
CA GLY A 16 -7.03 22.73 17.39
C GLY A 16 -6.26 23.94 16.84
N VAL A 17 -4.92 23.89 16.89
CA VAL A 17 -4.07 24.94 16.30
C VAL A 17 -4.27 24.98 14.78
N TYR A 18 -4.32 23.83 14.12
CA TYR A 18 -4.58 23.77 12.68
C TYR A 18 -5.92 24.41 12.32
N LEU A 19 -7.01 24.00 12.99
CA LEU A 19 -8.35 24.54 12.74
C LEU A 19 -8.44 26.04 13.04
N LEU A 20 -7.72 26.51 14.06
CA LEU A 20 -7.66 27.94 14.38
C LEU A 20 -6.92 28.75 13.30
N LEU A 21 -5.83 28.23 12.77
CA LEU A 21 -5.08 28.87 11.70
C LEU A 21 -5.88 28.92 10.40
N ASP A 22 -6.66 27.86 10.10
CA ASP A 22 -7.57 27.82 8.97
C ASP A 22 -8.68 28.87 9.09
N GLU A 23 -9.33 28.96 10.26
CA GLU A 23 -10.37 29.95 10.55
C GLU A 23 -9.84 31.42 10.50
N LEU A 24 -8.59 31.62 10.90
CA LEU A 24 -7.94 32.95 10.81
C LEU A 24 -7.50 33.33 9.40
N GLY A 25 -7.72 32.47 8.38
CA GLY A 25 -7.32 32.75 6.99
C GLY A 25 -5.82 32.82 6.78
N ILE A 26 -5.03 32.28 7.72
CA ILE A 26 -3.58 32.18 7.57
C ILE A 26 -3.36 31.06 6.55
N GLY A 27 -2.88 31.38 5.35
CA GLY A 27 -2.74 30.53 4.17
C GLY A 27 -2.00 29.20 4.40
N ILE A 28 -2.57 28.35 5.24
CA ILE A 28 -2.16 26.95 5.43
C ILE A 28 -2.87 26.09 4.38
N PRO A 29 -2.21 25.02 3.91
CA PRO A 29 -2.83 24.08 3.00
C PRO A 29 -4.14 23.56 3.58
N GLY A 30 -5.22 23.59 2.80
CA GLY A 30 -6.52 23.10 3.23
C GLY A 30 -6.53 21.61 3.58
N TRP A 31 -7.61 21.16 4.18
CA TRP A 31 -7.79 19.75 4.57
C TRP A 31 -7.68 18.79 3.38
N ASP A 32 -8.10 19.23 2.20
CA ASP A 32 -7.98 18.55 0.93
C ASP A 32 -6.53 18.20 0.54
N VAL A 33 -5.55 18.98 1.04
CA VAL A 33 -4.12 18.76 0.79
C VAL A 33 -3.45 17.96 1.91
N ILE A 34 -3.89 18.16 3.15
CA ILE A 34 -3.18 17.60 4.34
C ILE A 34 -3.63 16.18 4.69
N TRP A 35 -4.83 15.76 4.35
CA TRP A 35 -5.36 14.46 4.75
C TRP A 35 -4.45 13.24 4.45
N PRO A 36 -3.58 13.22 3.39
CA PRO A 36 -2.68 12.09 3.15
C PRO A 36 -1.60 11.90 4.22
N VAL A 37 -1.40 12.90 5.10
CA VAL A 37 -0.53 12.76 6.28
C VAL A 37 -0.99 11.62 7.18
N PHE A 38 -2.30 11.38 7.30
CA PHE A 38 -2.82 10.34 8.20
C PHE A 38 -2.42 8.92 7.79
N PRO A 39 -2.68 8.47 6.55
CA PRO A 39 -2.19 7.16 6.12
C PRO A 39 -0.66 7.10 6.13
N LEU A 40 0.05 8.18 5.78
CA LEU A 40 1.50 8.22 5.81
C LEU A 40 2.04 8.05 7.24
N ALA A 41 1.54 8.85 8.18
CA ALA A 41 1.95 8.79 9.58
C ALA A 41 1.59 7.43 10.22
N GLY A 42 0.39 6.92 9.94
CA GLY A 42 -0.03 5.59 10.37
C GLY A 42 0.88 4.49 9.82
N GLY A 43 1.22 4.57 8.53
CA GLY A 43 2.14 3.64 7.89
C GLY A 43 3.53 3.64 8.52
N VAL A 44 4.11 4.83 8.71
CA VAL A 44 5.41 4.99 9.38
C VAL A 44 5.36 4.50 10.83
N ALA A 45 4.25 4.74 11.55
CA ALA A 45 4.07 4.25 12.91
C ALA A 45 4.03 2.70 12.97
N PHE A 46 3.34 2.02 12.04
CA PHE A 46 3.35 0.56 11.95
C PHE A 46 4.74 0.01 11.66
N LEU A 47 5.47 0.60 10.70
CA LEU A 47 6.85 0.20 10.39
C LEU A 47 7.78 0.45 11.59
N GLY A 48 7.66 1.60 12.25
CA GLY A 48 8.41 1.91 13.46
C GLY A 48 8.13 0.91 14.59
N ASN A 49 6.86 0.55 14.79
CA ASN A 49 6.49 -0.44 15.80
C ASN A 49 7.05 -1.84 15.47
N TYR A 50 7.12 -2.21 14.20
CA TYR A 50 7.76 -3.46 13.78
C TYR A 50 9.27 -3.45 14.06
N ILE A 51 9.96 -2.32 13.82
CA ILE A 51 11.42 -2.21 13.98
C ILE A 51 11.81 -2.12 15.47
N PHE A 52 11.12 -1.27 16.23
CA PHE A 52 11.47 -0.91 17.60
C PHE A 52 10.58 -1.55 18.66
N GLY A 53 9.46 -2.15 18.28
CA GLY A 53 8.51 -2.80 19.18
C GLY A 53 9.01 -4.15 19.70
N GLN A 54 8.39 -4.60 20.78
CA GLN A 54 8.73 -5.90 21.41
C GLN A 54 8.17 -7.09 20.59
N ARG A 55 7.08 -6.91 19.87
CA ARG A 55 6.46 -7.94 19.04
C ARG A 55 6.62 -7.56 17.57
N ARG A 56 7.41 -8.33 16.85
CA ARG A 56 7.63 -8.15 15.40
C ARG A 56 6.59 -8.95 14.63
N ASP A 57 5.42 -8.37 14.45
CA ASP A 57 4.36 -8.95 13.62
C ASP A 57 4.57 -8.54 12.15
N PRO A 58 4.82 -9.49 11.23
CA PRO A 58 4.99 -9.20 9.82
C PRO A 58 3.78 -8.51 9.16
N GLY A 59 2.57 -8.71 9.71
CA GLY A 59 1.37 -7.98 9.26
C GLY A 59 1.49 -6.47 9.42
N GLN A 60 2.25 -6.00 10.42
CA GLN A 60 2.54 -4.56 10.58
C GLN A 60 3.41 -4.03 9.44
N VAL A 61 4.29 -4.86 8.86
CA VAL A 61 5.09 -4.47 7.69
C VAL A 61 4.21 -4.31 6.47
N PHE A 62 3.25 -5.23 6.25
CA PHE A 62 2.27 -5.08 5.18
C PHE A 62 1.45 -3.79 5.33
N LEU A 63 0.79 -3.61 6.48
CA LEU A 63 -0.05 -2.43 6.74
C LEU A 63 0.77 -1.14 6.69
N GLY A 64 1.96 -1.15 7.28
CA GLY A 64 2.86 0.00 7.30
C GLY A 64 3.34 0.38 5.91
N THR A 65 3.77 -0.59 5.11
CA THR A 65 4.20 -0.33 3.73
C THR A 65 3.04 0.13 2.86
N ALA A 66 1.89 -0.56 2.92
CA ALA A 66 0.71 -0.18 2.15
C ALA A 66 0.23 1.24 2.49
N ALA A 67 0.06 1.55 3.78
CA ALA A 67 -0.41 2.86 4.22
C ALA A 67 0.59 3.98 3.88
N THR A 68 1.90 3.73 4.03
CA THR A 68 2.94 4.70 3.65
C THR A 68 2.88 4.99 2.15
N LEU A 69 2.84 3.96 1.31
CA LEU A 69 2.80 4.13 -0.14
C LEU A 69 1.50 4.76 -0.63
N VAL A 70 0.36 4.41 -0.02
CA VAL A 70 -0.93 5.07 -0.28
C VAL A 70 -0.87 6.54 0.10
N GLY A 71 -0.33 6.88 1.28
CA GLY A 71 -0.15 8.27 1.70
C GLY A 71 0.73 9.04 0.73
N LEU A 72 1.85 8.47 0.28
CA LEU A 72 2.73 9.08 -0.72
C LEU A 72 2.03 9.26 -2.07
N ALA A 73 1.28 8.26 -2.53
CA ALA A 73 0.52 8.35 -3.79
C ALA A 73 -0.51 9.49 -3.74
N PHE A 74 -1.24 9.62 -2.63
CA PHE A 74 -2.19 10.72 -2.47
C PHE A 74 -1.49 12.08 -2.30
N PHE A 75 -0.34 12.16 -1.65
CA PHE A 75 0.44 13.39 -1.66
C PHE A 75 0.89 13.80 -3.05
N PHE A 76 1.27 12.83 -3.88
CA PHE A 76 1.61 13.11 -5.26
C PHE A 76 0.42 13.63 -6.08
N ILE A 77 -0.82 13.20 -5.75
CA ILE A 77 -2.05 13.72 -6.35
C ILE A 77 -2.35 15.13 -5.82
N THR A 78 -2.35 15.33 -4.50
CA THR A 78 -2.74 16.61 -3.88
C THR A 78 -1.77 17.75 -4.12
N LEU A 79 -0.47 17.47 -4.24
CA LEU A 79 0.58 18.46 -4.47
C LEU A 79 1.10 18.46 -5.91
N GLY A 80 0.76 17.44 -6.69
CA GLY A 80 1.28 17.21 -8.04
C GLY A 80 0.32 17.67 -9.14
N PRO A 81 0.65 17.35 -10.39
CA PRO A 81 -0.14 17.72 -11.57
C PRO A 81 -1.34 16.81 -11.81
N LEU A 82 -1.53 15.75 -11.02
CA LEU A 82 -2.65 14.80 -11.17
C LEU A 82 -3.87 15.29 -10.40
N GLU A 83 -5.03 15.08 -10.98
CA GLU A 83 -6.30 15.39 -10.34
C GLU A 83 -7.00 14.11 -9.84
N TYR A 84 -7.86 14.24 -8.82
CA TYR A 84 -8.65 13.11 -8.29
C TYR A 84 -9.49 12.39 -9.36
N ARG A 85 -9.91 13.10 -10.41
CA ARG A 85 -10.62 12.49 -11.56
C ARG A 85 -9.77 11.48 -12.33
N ASP A 86 -8.44 11.61 -12.26
CA ASP A 86 -7.51 10.71 -12.94
C ASP A 86 -7.34 9.37 -12.23
N LEU A 87 -7.80 9.25 -10.98
CA LEU A 87 -7.73 8.01 -10.19
C LEU A 87 -8.38 6.82 -10.90
N GLY A 88 -9.41 7.06 -11.73
CA GLY A 88 -10.02 6.03 -12.57
C GLY A 88 -9.02 5.35 -13.52
N ASN A 89 -7.98 6.06 -13.95
CA ASN A 89 -6.91 5.54 -14.80
C ASN A 89 -5.72 5.03 -13.98
N TRP A 90 -5.55 5.51 -12.74
CA TRP A 90 -4.42 5.19 -11.88
C TRP A 90 -4.72 4.10 -10.83
N TRP A 91 -5.94 3.51 -10.83
CA TRP A 91 -6.29 2.43 -9.91
C TRP A 91 -5.26 1.27 -9.88
N PRO A 92 -4.54 0.90 -10.99
CA PRO A 92 -3.60 -0.20 -10.94
C PRO A 92 -2.38 0.09 -10.04
N VAL A 93 -2.08 1.37 -9.78
CA VAL A 93 -1.03 1.77 -8.83
C VAL A 93 -1.34 1.26 -7.42
N PHE A 94 -2.61 1.28 -7.01
CA PHE A 94 -3.00 0.75 -5.70
C PHE A 94 -2.84 -0.77 -5.61
N VAL A 95 -3.04 -1.48 -6.72
CA VAL A 95 -2.75 -2.92 -6.82
C VAL A 95 -1.23 -3.16 -6.71
N LEU A 96 -0.41 -2.34 -7.38
CA LEU A 96 1.05 -2.40 -7.26
C LEU A 96 1.52 -2.11 -5.83
N ILE A 97 0.93 -1.13 -5.16
CA ILE A 97 1.21 -0.83 -3.74
C ILE A 97 0.94 -2.07 -2.88
N GLY A 98 -0.19 -2.74 -3.09
CA GLY A 98 -0.51 -4.01 -2.42
C GLY A 98 0.54 -5.09 -2.70
N GLY A 99 1.00 -5.21 -3.95
CA GLY A 99 2.07 -6.12 -4.34
C GLY A 99 3.39 -5.85 -3.63
N VAL A 100 3.81 -4.58 -3.57
CA VAL A 100 5.01 -4.16 -2.84
C VAL A 100 4.86 -4.41 -1.34
N ALA A 101 3.68 -4.16 -0.76
CA ALA A 101 3.43 -4.41 0.66
C ALA A 101 3.51 -5.91 1.00
N PHE A 102 2.98 -6.79 0.16
CA PHE A 102 3.12 -8.24 0.31
C PHE A 102 4.58 -8.70 0.14
N LEU A 103 5.36 -8.10 -0.77
CA LEU A 103 6.79 -8.37 -0.87
C LEU A 103 7.53 -7.97 0.40
N ALA A 104 7.24 -6.80 0.95
CA ALA A 104 7.82 -6.35 2.21
C ALA A 104 7.49 -7.31 3.36
N GLN A 105 6.25 -7.78 3.45
CA GLN A 105 5.84 -8.81 4.42
C GLN A 105 6.61 -10.11 4.22
N TRP A 106 6.75 -10.59 2.99
CA TRP A 106 7.49 -11.81 2.68
C TRP A 106 8.97 -11.70 3.10
N ILE A 107 9.61 -10.57 2.87
CA ILE A 107 10.96 -10.30 3.36
C ILE A 107 11.00 -10.30 4.89
N ALA A 108 10.02 -9.66 5.54
CA ALA A 108 9.90 -9.59 7.00
C ALA A 108 9.72 -10.97 7.65
N THR A 109 9.07 -11.92 6.97
CA THR A 109 8.93 -13.33 7.38
C THR A 109 10.18 -14.17 7.07
N ARG A 110 11.28 -13.53 6.66
CA ARG A 110 12.53 -14.21 6.24
C ARG A 110 12.28 -15.22 5.13
N PHE A 111 11.49 -14.83 4.14
CA PHE A 111 11.17 -15.62 2.94
C PHE A 111 10.38 -16.91 3.22
N ARG A 112 9.68 -16.99 4.35
CA ARG A 112 8.94 -18.21 4.75
C ARG A 112 7.46 -18.18 4.37
N ASP A 113 6.89 -16.99 4.16
CA ASP A 113 5.47 -16.83 3.81
C ASP A 113 5.28 -16.88 2.28
N TRP A 114 5.14 -18.10 1.77
CA TRP A 114 4.90 -18.33 0.33
C TRP A 114 3.57 -17.76 -0.14
N GLY A 115 2.58 -17.63 0.75
CA GLY A 115 1.30 -16.99 0.44
C GLY A 115 1.47 -15.50 0.15
N ALA A 116 2.23 -14.80 1.00
CA ALA A 116 2.57 -13.39 0.76
C ALA A 116 3.35 -13.20 -0.55
N LEU A 117 4.32 -14.08 -0.86
CA LEU A 117 5.04 -14.04 -2.14
C LEU A 117 4.10 -14.21 -3.34
N PHE A 118 3.18 -15.17 -3.26
CA PHE A 118 2.22 -15.40 -4.34
C PHE A 118 1.34 -14.16 -4.57
N LEU A 119 0.74 -13.63 -3.50
CA LEU A 119 -0.08 -12.44 -3.58
C LEU A 119 0.71 -11.23 -4.10
N ALA A 120 1.97 -11.10 -3.71
CA ALA A 120 2.86 -10.07 -4.22
C ALA A 120 3.04 -10.20 -5.73
N LEU A 121 3.39 -11.38 -6.22
CA LEU A 121 3.61 -11.61 -7.66
C LEU A 121 2.35 -11.39 -8.46
N VAL A 122 1.20 -11.92 -7.99
CA VAL A 122 -0.09 -11.71 -8.65
C VAL A 122 -0.43 -10.24 -8.72
N ALA A 123 -0.33 -9.51 -7.60
CA ALA A 123 -0.64 -8.09 -7.56
C ALA A 123 0.30 -7.26 -8.44
N LEU A 124 1.60 -7.57 -8.47
CA LEU A 124 2.56 -6.89 -9.34
C LEU A 124 2.27 -7.15 -10.81
N VAL A 125 1.96 -8.39 -11.20
CA VAL A 125 1.63 -8.74 -12.59
C VAL A 125 0.31 -8.05 -13.00
N VAL A 126 -0.74 -8.19 -12.19
CA VAL A 126 -2.05 -7.60 -12.47
C VAL A 126 -1.98 -6.06 -12.49
N GLY A 127 -1.30 -5.48 -11.51
CA GLY A 127 -1.12 -4.02 -11.44
C GLY A 127 -0.32 -3.48 -12.61
N SER A 128 0.78 -4.14 -13.00
CA SER A 128 1.59 -3.73 -14.16
C SER A 128 0.82 -3.88 -15.47
N ALA A 129 0.10 -4.98 -15.67
CA ALA A 129 -0.75 -5.17 -16.82
C ALA A 129 -1.89 -4.13 -16.88
N GLY A 130 -2.55 -3.88 -15.75
CA GLY A 130 -3.57 -2.84 -15.63
C GLY A 130 -3.02 -1.46 -15.98
N LEU A 131 -1.86 -1.09 -15.46
CA LEU A 131 -1.21 0.18 -15.74
C LEU A 131 -0.85 0.31 -17.22
N ALA A 132 -0.32 -0.76 -17.83
CA ALA A 132 0.00 -0.77 -19.25
C ALA A 132 -1.24 -0.61 -20.14
N VAL A 133 -2.39 -1.12 -19.70
CA VAL A 133 -3.69 -0.92 -20.38
C VAL A 133 -4.18 0.52 -20.23
N THR A 134 -4.19 1.06 -19.01
CA THR A 134 -4.72 2.40 -18.72
C THR A 134 -3.86 3.49 -19.35
N LEU A 135 -2.54 3.33 -19.36
CA LEU A 135 -1.60 4.25 -20.02
C LEU A 135 -1.50 4.04 -21.55
N GLN A 136 -2.34 3.15 -22.12
CA GLN A 136 -2.38 2.86 -23.55
C GLN A 136 -1.05 2.39 -24.15
N LEU A 137 -0.18 1.78 -23.33
CA LEU A 137 1.12 1.27 -23.80
C LEU A 137 0.99 0.00 -24.67
N LEU A 138 -0.18 -0.66 -24.63
CA LEU A 138 -0.43 -1.92 -25.33
C LEU A 138 -1.33 -1.71 -26.55
N GLY A 139 -1.01 -2.40 -27.64
CA GLY A 139 -1.85 -2.42 -28.84
C GLY A 139 -3.22 -3.09 -28.60
N PRO A 140 -4.22 -2.85 -29.51
CA PRO A 140 -5.59 -3.35 -29.33
C PRO A 140 -5.68 -4.88 -29.18
N GLN A 141 -4.84 -5.61 -29.91
CA GLN A 141 -4.80 -7.08 -29.87
C GLN A 141 -4.34 -7.61 -28.52
N THR A 142 -3.30 -7.01 -27.94
CA THR A 142 -2.76 -7.40 -26.62
C THR A 142 -3.75 -7.08 -25.51
N ARG A 143 -4.45 -5.92 -25.58
CA ARG A 143 -5.51 -5.57 -24.63
C ARG A 143 -6.65 -6.59 -24.61
N ALA A 144 -7.04 -7.11 -25.77
CA ALA A 144 -8.11 -8.11 -25.88
C ALA A 144 -7.69 -9.48 -25.32
N LEU A 145 -6.40 -9.78 -25.23
CA LEU A 145 -5.88 -11.04 -24.70
C LEU A 145 -5.73 -11.02 -23.18
N LEU A 146 -5.40 -9.88 -22.57
CA LEU A 146 -5.15 -9.78 -21.12
C LEU A 146 -6.27 -10.33 -20.24
N PRO A 147 -7.56 -10.01 -20.48
CA PRO A 147 -8.64 -10.58 -19.67
C PRO A 147 -8.77 -12.10 -19.82
N LYS A 148 -8.24 -12.69 -20.88
CA LYS A 148 -8.29 -14.14 -21.11
C LYS A 148 -7.21 -14.91 -20.38
N LEU A 149 -6.21 -14.19 -19.82
CA LEU A 149 -5.05 -14.80 -19.13
C LEU A 149 -5.29 -15.03 -17.63
N TRP A 150 -6.43 -14.63 -17.06
CA TRP A 150 -6.71 -14.85 -15.63
C TRP A 150 -6.59 -16.31 -15.18
N PRO A 151 -6.90 -17.37 -16.02
CA PRO A 151 -6.71 -18.75 -15.59
C PRO A 151 -5.25 -19.12 -15.33
N VAL A 152 -4.31 -18.40 -15.94
CA VAL A 152 -2.86 -18.60 -15.69
C VAL A 152 -2.53 -18.34 -14.23
N LEU A 153 -3.19 -17.36 -13.60
CA LEU A 153 -3.00 -17.06 -12.17
C LEU A 153 -3.47 -18.23 -11.29
N LEU A 154 -4.55 -18.91 -11.67
CA LEU A 154 -5.02 -20.10 -10.96
C LEU A 154 -4.04 -21.26 -11.11
N ILE A 155 -3.51 -21.46 -12.31
CA ILE A 155 -2.50 -22.51 -12.59
C ILE A 155 -1.24 -22.25 -11.76
N LEU A 156 -0.76 -21.02 -11.73
CA LEU A 156 0.41 -20.64 -10.92
C LEU A 156 0.15 -20.84 -9.42
N GLY A 157 -1.05 -20.48 -8.93
CA GLY A 157 -1.46 -20.74 -7.56
C GLY A 157 -1.48 -22.23 -7.22
N GLY A 158 -2.05 -23.04 -8.08
CA GLY A 158 -2.08 -24.50 -7.93
C GLY A 158 -0.70 -25.13 -7.92
N ILE A 159 0.19 -24.70 -8.85
CA ILE A 159 1.59 -25.16 -8.89
C ILE A 159 2.31 -24.79 -7.59
N MET A 160 2.14 -23.57 -7.09
CA MET A 160 2.80 -23.14 -5.87
C MET A 160 2.33 -23.93 -4.64
N GLU A 161 1.03 -24.18 -4.49
CA GLU A 161 0.52 -25.03 -3.40
C GLU A 161 1.03 -26.47 -3.51
N LEU A 162 1.15 -27.00 -4.72
CA LEU A 162 1.72 -28.33 -4.96
C LEU A 162 3.20 -28.38 -4.54
N LEU A 163 3.99 -27.40 -4.93
CA LEU A 163 5.39 -27.29 -4.53
C LEU A 163 5.54 -27.17 -3.01
N ARG A 164 4.69 -26.35 -2.37
CA ARG A 164 4.66 -26.21 -0.91
C ARG A 164 4.36 -27.54 -0.22
N ALA A 165 3.38 -28.29 -0.72
CA ALA A 165 3.01 -29.60 -0.16
C ALA A 165 4.15 -30.63 -0.32
N LEU A 166 4.91 -30.56 -1.41
CA LEU A 166 6.03 -31.48 -1.66
C LEU A 166 7.25 -31.15 -0.80
N ILE A 167 7.55 -29.86 -0.61
CA ILE A 167 8.69 -29.39 0.19
C ILE A 167 8.38 -29.53 1.69
N GLY A 168 7.16 -29.23 2.13
CA GLY A 168 6.74 -29.30 3.52
C GLY A 168 6.68 -30.71 4.12
N LYS A 169 6.70 -31.76 3.29
CA LYS A 169 6.76 -33.15 3.74
C LYS A 169 8.18 -33.64 4.10
N ARG A 170 9.20 -32.81 3.89
CA ARG A 170 10.61 -33.19 4.13
C ARG A 170 11.22 -32.63 5.41
N SER A 171 10.39 -32.02 6.29
CA SER A 171 10.86 -31.48 7.59
C SER A 171 10.09 -32.15 8.78
#